data_bd4c5f6d0403b2399218901a790f4bcb
#
_entry.id   bd4c5f6d0403b2399218901a790f4bcb
#
_cell.length_a   1.000
_cell.length_b   1.000
_cell.length_c   1.000
_cell.angle_alpha   90.00
_cell.angle_beta   90.00
_cell.angle_gamma   90.00
#
_symmetry.space_group_name_H-M   'P 1'
#
loop_
_entity.id
_entity.type
_entity.pdbx_description
1 polymer ?
#
loop_
_entity_poly.entity_id
_entity_poly.type
_entity_poly.pdbx_seq_one_letter_code
_entity_poly.pdbx_strand_id
1 'polypeptide(L)'
;MWDAFKDLIFQIIQFFYDFCGDWGLAIIIVTVIFRVLISPLMHKQTKSSFQMQKVQPLMKEIQTKYADDPQRQQEEMQKLEVKFNPLAGCLPMLLQMPIFMALFQVLSEMGARTEGSTYEFYNLVPSLVERPSEAFAQGFGTFVPYLILMVVFAGATFLPMVLQQMNNKDSAQRKQMVIMSAVMSVFMLWISWSSPAGVLLFWGASSLIGLGQQQISMRIMKKRDAEAAETIEVKPIEVDVTRKVKKPRPTKKR
;
A
#
# COMPACT_ATOMS: atom_id res chain seq x y z
N MET A 1 24.49 3.23 -16.49
CA MET A 1 23.68 2.31 -15.66
C MET A 1 22.20 2.68 -15.67
N TRP A 2 21.85 3.95 -15.46
CA TRP A 2 20.43 4.36 -15.46
C TRP A 2 19.78 4.20 -16.85
N ASP A 3 20.46 4.59 -17.91
CA ASP A 3 19.97 4.43 -19.28
C ASP A 3 19.82 2.96 -19.67
N ALA A 4 20.75 2.11 -19.29
CA ALA A 4 20.62 0.66 -19.47
C ALA A 4 19.40 0.07 -18.74
N PHE A 5 19.04 0.62 -17.59
CA PHE A 5 17.84 0.23 -16.85
C PHE A 5 16.55 0.68 -17.57
N LYS A 6 16.52 1.90 -18.11
CA LYS A 6 15.42 2.38 -18.93
C LYS A 6 15.27 1.54 -20.21
N ASP A 7 16.38 1.26 -20.89
CA ASP A 7 16.39 0.45 -22.10
C ASP A 7 15.90 -0.98 -21.84
N LEU A 8 16.28 -1.57 -20.71
CA LEU A 8 15.77 -2.88 -20.29
C LEU A 8 14.24 -2.85 -20.09
N ILE A 9 13.73 -1.84 -19.42
CA ILE A 9 12.27 -1.68 -19.21
C ILE A 9 11.57 -1.53 -20.56
N PHE A 10 12.10 -0.69 -21.44
CA PHE A 10 11.55 -0.51 -22.78
C PHE A 10 11.53 -1.81 -23.58
N GLN A 11 12.65 -2.56 -23.61
CA GLN A 11 12.75 -3.84 -24.31
C GLN A 11 11.76 -4.88 -23.77
N ILE A 12 11.55 -4.92 -22.45
CA ILE A 12 10.56 -5.82 -21.85
C ILE A 12 9.15 -5.44 -22.32
N ILE A 13 8.79 -4.16 -22.29
CA ILE A 13 7.48 -3.69 -22.77
C ILE A 13 7.32 -4.00 -24.26
N GLN A 14 8.35 -3.71 -25.08
CA GLN A 14 8.34 -3.97 -26.50
C GLN A 14 8.18 -5.45 -26.82
N PHE A 15 8.88 -6.33 -26.11
CA PHE A 15 8.72 -7.79 -26.27
C PHE A 15 7.25 -8.23 -26.09
N PHE A 16 6.55 -7.71 -25.09
CA PHE A 16 5.14 -8.02 -24.91
C PHE A 16 4.25 -7.33 -25.93
N TYR A 17 4.61 -6.13 -26.38
CA TYR A 17 3.92 -5.47 -27.48
C TYR A 17 3.99 -6.28 -28.78
N ASP A 18 5.16 -6.80 -29.14
CA ASP A 18 5.34 -7.64 -30.33
C ASP A 18 4.47 -8.91 -30.29
N PHE A 19 4.14 -9.37 -29.09
CA PHE A 19 3.26 -10.53 -28.88
C PHE A 19 1.77 -10.19 -28.89
N CYS A 20 1.35 -9.07 -28.24
CA CYS A 20 -0.06 -8.74 -28.06
C CYS A 20 -0.58 -7.64 -29.00
N GLY A 21 0.32 -6.90 -29.68
CA GLY A 21 -0.03 -5.85 -30.65
C GLY A 21 -0.60 -4.57 -30.04
N ASP A 22 -0.56 -4.42 -28.70
CA ASP A 22 -1.13 -3.26 -27.98
C ASP A 22 -0.21 -2.82 -26.85
N TRP A 23 0.16 -1.52 -26.84
CA TRP A 23 1.10 -0.97 -25.87
C TRP A 23 0.53 -0.92 -24.44
N GLY A 24 -0.76 -0.59 -24.30
CA GLY A 24 -1.41 -0.56 -23.00
C GLY A 24 -1.51 -1.94 -22.37
N LEU A 25 -1.86 -2.95 -23.18
CA LEU A 25 -1.88 -4.34 -22.73
C LEU A 25 -0.48 -4.83 -22.33
N ALA A 26 0.55 -4.49 -23.13
CA ALA A 26 1.94 -4.81 -22.81
C ALA A 26 2.35 -4.24 -21.44
N ILE A 27 2.03 -2.96 -21.17
CA ILE A 27 2.26 -2.32 -19.86
C ILE A 27 1.52 -3.06 -18.74
N ILE A 28 0.26 -3.45 -18.94
CA ILE A 28 -0.52 -4.19 -17.95
C ILE A 28 0.11 -5.57 -17.68
N ILE A 29 0.49 -6.32 -18.71
CA ILE A 29 1.14 -7.64 -18.57
C ILE A 29 2.43 -7.53 -17.77
N VAL A 30 3.30 -6.58 -18.14
CA VAL A 30 4.55 -6.32 -17.40
C VAL A 30 4.26 -5.95 -15.94
N THR A 31 3.23 -5.13 -15.70
CA THR A 31 2.79 -4.76 -14.34
C THR A 31 2.35 -5.98 -13.53
N VAL A 32 1.56 -6.88 -14.13
CA VAL A 32 1.11 -8.13 -13.47
C VAL A 32 2.30 -8.99 -13.10
N ILE A 33 3.21 -9.24 -14.05
CA ILE A 33 4.41 -10.06 -13.81
C ILE A 33 5.24 -9.46 -12.69
N PHE A 34 5.52 -8.17 -12.74
CA PHE A 34 6.25 -7.47 -11.70
C PHE A 34 5.57 -7.59 -10.32
N ARG A 35 4.25 -7.41 -10.25
CA ARG A 35 3.46 -7.55 -9.03
C ARG A 35 3.49 -8.96 -8.45
N VAL A 36 3.47 -9.99 -9.31
CA VAL A 36 3.61 -11.38 -8.89
C VAL A 36 5.00 -11.63 -8.32
N LEU A 37 6.05 -11.17 -8.97
CA LEU A 37 7.43 -11.32 -8.50
C LEU A 37 7.67 -10.67 -7.13
N ILE A 38 7.10 -9.49 -6.87
CA ILE A 38 7.25 -8.80 -5.57
C ILE A 38 6.21 -9.24 -4.52
N SER A 39 5.25 -10.10 -4.89
CA SER A 39 4.17 -10.57 -4.00
C SER A 39 4.68 -11.10 -2.64
N PRO A 40 5.73 -11.93 -2.53
CA PRO A 40 6.22 -12.41 -1.23
C PRO A 40 6.72 -11.26 -0.34
N LEU A 41 7.32 -10.23 -0.92
CA LEU A 41 7.75 -9.04 -0.20
C LEU A 41 6.54 -8.24 0.30
N MET A 42 5.54 -8.04 -0.56
CA MET A 42 4.29 -7.36 -0.22
C MET A 42 3.50 -8.09 0.86
N HIS A 43 3.50 -9.43 0.86
CA HIS A 43 2.87 -10.23 1.91
C HIS A 43 3.53 -10.00 3.29
N LYS A 44 4.87 -10.01 3.35
CA LYS A 44 5.62 -9.72 4.59
C LYS A 44 5.29 -8.32 5.12
N GLN A 45 5.18 -7.35 4.24
CA GLN A 45 4.83 -5.98 4.58
C GLN A 45 3.39 -5.85 5.08
N THR A 46 2.42 -6.48 4.39
CA THR A 46 1.03 -6.51 4.84
C THR A 46 0.93 -7.16 6.23
N LYS A 47 1.75 -8.20 6.51
CA LYS A 47 1.84 -8.81 7.85
C LYS A 47 2.31 -7.81 8.90
N SER A 48 3.35 -7.04 8.61
CA SER A 48 3.85 -5.99 9.51
C SER A 48 2.79 -4.90 9.77
N SER A 49 2.11 -4.43 8.72
CA SER A 49 1.00 -3.48 8.84
C SER A 49 -0.17 -4.02 9.66
N PHE A 50 -0.49 -5.31 9.52
CA PHE A 50 -1.53 -5.97 10.28
C PHE A 50 -1.19 -6.07 11.77
N GLN A 51 0.04 -6.42 12.10
CA GLN A 51 0.53 -6.42 13.49
C GLN A 51 0.48 -5.01 14.10
N MET A 52 0.87 -3.99 13.34
CA MET A 52 0.79 -2.60 13.77
C MET A 52 -0.66 -2.17 14.08
N GLN A 53 -1.62 -2.55 13.23
CA GLN A 53 -3.04 -2.26 13.47
C GLN A 53 -3.56 -2.86 14.78
N LYS A 54 -3.07 -4.04 15.19
CA LYS A 54 -3.44 -4.68 16.47
C LYS A 54 -2.88 -3.94 17.68
N VAL A 55 -1.70 -3.38 17.56
CA VAL A 55 -1.03 -2.68 18.65
C VAL A 55 -1.46 -1.20 18.75
N GLN A 56 -2.05 -0.67 17.69
CA GLN A 56 -2.51 0.72 17.63
C GLN A 56 -3.41 1.14 18.84
N PRO A 57 -4.41 0.35 19.29
CA PRO A 57 -5.19 0.72 20.45
C PRO A 57 -4.37 0.79 21.74
N LEU A 58 -3.40 -0.13 21.94
CA LEU A 58 -2.51 -0.12 23.10
C LEU A 58 -1.57 1.09 23.08
N MET A 59 -1.04 1.43 21.91
CA MET A 59 -0.23 2.64 21.73
C MET A 59 -0.99 3.90 22.13
N LYS A 60 -2.28 3.97 21.81
CA LYS A 60 -3.12 5.11 22.19
C LYS A 60 -3.38 5.17 23.69
N GLU A 61 -3.65 4.02 24.29
CA GLU A 61 -3.83 3.95 25.75
C GLU A 61 -2.60 4.48 26.48
N ILE A 62 -1.39 4.08 26.03
CA ILE A 62 -0.12 4.59 26.56
C ILE A 62 0.01 6.10 26.31
N GLN A 63 -0.30 6.59 25.11
CA GLN A 63 -0.22 8.02 24.77
C GLN A 63 -1.17 8.86 25.63
N THR A 64 -2.38 8.34 25.90
CA THR A 64 -3.36 9.05 26.72
C THR A 64 -3.00 9.00 28.20
N LYS A 65 -2.53 7.84 28.68
CA LYS A 65 -2.20 7.62 30.10
C LYS A 65 -0.96 8.39 30.56
N TYR A 66 0.02 8.53 29.67
CA TYR A 66 1.29 9.19 29.95
C TYR A 66 1.48 10.47 29.13
N ALA A 67 0.38 11.21 28.88
CA ALA A 67 0.40 12.46 28.12
C ALA A 67 1.33 13.52 28.73
N ASP A 68 1.42 13.54 30.07
CA ASP A 68 2.21 14.51 30.83
C ASP A 68 3.66 14.03 31.14
N ASP A 69 4.02 12.78 30.77
CA ASP A 69 5.32 12.18 31.03
C ASP A 69 5.89 11.52 29.75
N PRO A 70 6.58 12.30 28.91
CA PRO A 70 7.13 11.79 27.64
C PRO A 70 8.17 10.66 27.81
N GLN A 71 8.90 10.63 28.93
CA GLN A 71 9.90 9.60 29.19
C GLN A 71 9.24 8.25 29.46
N ARG A 72 8.26 8.22 30.38
CA ARG A 72 7.47 7.02 30.64
C ARG A 72 6.68 6.54 29.42
N GLN A 73 6.15 7.47 28.66
CA GLN A 73 5.46 7.14 27.41
C GLN A 73 6.39 6.36 26.46
N GLN A 74 7.64 6.82 26.31
CA GLN A 74 8.62 6.18 25.45
C GLN A 74 9.06 4.81 25.98
N GLU A 75 9.27 4.67 27.30
CA GLU A 75 9.59 3.39 27.94
C GLU A 75 8.48 2.35 27.75
N GLU A 76 7.23 2.73 27.99
CA GLU A 76 6.07 1.83 27.81
C GLU A 76 5.84 1.46 26.33
N MET A 77 6.09 2.40 25.41
CA MET A 77 6.08 2.12 23.97
C MET A 77 7.16 1.12 23.57
N GLN A 78 8.35 1.18 24.17
CA GLN A 78 9.44 0.22 23.92
C GLN A 78 9.12 -1.18 24.48
N LYS A 79 8.40 -1.27 25.61
CA LYS A 79 7.98 -2.56 26.22
C LYS A 79 6.97 -3.34 25.38
N LEU A 80 6.28 -2.67 24.44
CA LEU A 80 5.31 -3.32 23.57
C LEU A 80 5.92 -4.35 22.61
N GLU A 81 7.23 -4.68 22.71
CA GLU A 81 7.97 -5.67 21.90
C GLU A 81 7.72 -5.61 20.39
N VAL A 82 6.90 -4.66 19.96
CA VAL A 82 6.69 -4.43 18.55
C VAL A 82 7.97 -3.79 18.03
N LYS A 83 8.75 -4.54 17.27
CA LYS A 83 9.83 -3.96 16.47
C LYS A 83 9.22 -2.90 15.58
N PHE A 84 9.10 -1.70 16.15
CA PHE A 84 8.61 -0.52 15.44
C PHE A 84 9.60 -0.25 14.31
N ASN A 85 9.29 -0.75 13.13
CA ASN A 85 10.01 -0.37 11.93
C ASN A 85 9.18 0.68 11.20
N PRO A 86 9.40 1.99 11.44
CA PRO A 86 8.67 3.05 10.79
C PRO A 86 8.84 3.01 9.27
N LEU A 87 9.94 2.41 8.79
CA LEU A 87 10.24 2.23 7.38
C LEU A 87 9.39 1.12 6.73
N ALA A 88 8.80 0.21 7.52
CA ALA A 88 7.97 -0.86 6.97
C ALA A 88 6.72 -0.33 6.24
N GLY A 89 6.20 0.84 6.64
CA GLY A 89 5.06 1.49 6.00
C GLY A 89 5.40 2.18 4.68
N CYS A 90 6.61 2.74 4.54
CA CYS A 90 7.03 3.48 3.34
C CYS A 90 7.88 2.63 2.36
N LEU A 91 8.27 1.41 2.74
CA LEU A 91 9.09 0.52 1.92
C LEU A 91 8.53 0.28 0.50
N PRO A 92 7.19 0.09 0.29
CA PRO A 92 6.67 -0.04 -1.08
C PRO A 92 6.90 1.22 -1.91
N MET A 93 6.72 2.38 -1.29
CA MET A 93 6.92 3.65 -1.96
C MET A 93 8.39 3.82 -2.39
N LEU A 94 9.34 3.47 -1.51
CA LEU A 94 10.77 3.51 -1.83
C LEU A 94 11.15 2.54 -2.96
N LEU A 95 10.58 1.34 -2.96
CA LEU A 95 10.80 0.35 -4.04
C LEU A 95 10.14 0.79 -5.35
N GLN A 96 8.98 1.45 -5.26
CA GLN A 96 8.21 1.90 -6.41
C GLN A 96 8.84 3.12 -7.10
N MET A 97 9.55 3.99 -6.37
CA MET A 97 10.11 5.25 -6.91
C MET A 97 11.07 5.04 -8.08
N PRO A 98 12.09 4.16 -8.01
CA PRO A 98 12.98 3.94 -9.16
C PRO A 98 12.25 3.44 -10.41
N ILE A 99 11.27 2.53 -10.21
CA ILE A 99 10.48 1.96 -11.31
C ILE A 99 9.58 3.03 -11.92
N PHE A 100 8.92 3.81 -11.07
CA PHE A 100 8.09 4.93 -11.53
C PHE A 100 8.91 5.95 -12.33
N MET A 101 10.07 6.35 -11.82
CA MET A 101 10.94 7.32 -12.48
C MET A 101 11.44 6.79 -13.83
N ALA A 102 11.86 5.52 -13.88
CA ALA A 102 12.32 4.92 -15.12
C ALA A 102 11.18 4.79 -16.15
N LEU A 103 10.00 4.32 -15.72
CA LEU A 103 8.85 4.20 -16.60
C LEU A 103 8.35 5.57 -17.08
N PHE A 104 8.33 6.58 -16.19
CA PHE A 104 7.99 7.95 -16.57
C PHE A 104 8.93 8.49 -17.67
N GLN A 105 10.25 8.28 -17.51
CA GLN A 105 11.23 8.71 -18.52
C GLN A 105 11.09 7.91 -19.82
N VAL A 106 10.95 6.59 -19.73
CA VAL A 106 10.75 5.71 -20.90
C VAL A 106 9.53 6.18 -21.70
N LEU A 107 8.38 6.37 -21.06
CA LEU A 107 7.15 6.80 -21.73
C LEU A 107 7.24 8.23 -22.27
N SER A 108 7.94 9.12 -21.57
CA SER A 108 8.19 10.48 -22.08
C SER A 108 9.14 10.52 -23.28
N GLU A 109 10.05 9.55 -23.39
CA GLU A 109 11.00 9.42 -24.48
C GLU A 109 10.49 8.54 -25.64
N MET A 110 9.41 7.79 -25.46
CA MET A 110 8.88 6.83 -26.43
C MET A 110 8.56 7.48 -27.78
N GLY A 111 7.97 8.67 -27.76
CA GLY A 111 7.65 9.41 -28.97
C GLY A 111 8.87 9.72 -29.86
N ALA A 112 10.07 9.82 -29.25
CA ALA A 112 11.34 10.02 -29.96
C ALA A 112 12.03 8.71 -30.34
N ARG A 113 11.67 7.57 -29.70
CA ARG A 113 12.34 6.26 -29.91
C ARG A 113 11.78 5.48 -31.10
N THR A 114 10.52 5.68 -31.45
CA THR A 114 9.84 4.99 -32.54
C THR A 114 8.99 5.98 -33.34
N GLU A 115 9.57 6.50 -34.41
CA GLU A 115 8.86 7.37 -35.37
C GLU A 115 7.69 6.59 -35.99
N GLY A 116 6.46 7.14 -35.90
CA GLY A 116 5.28 6.61 -36.59
C GLY A 116 4.46 5.57 -35.85
N SER A 117 4.79 5.21 -34.60
CA SER A 117 3.94 4.33 -33.79
C SER A 117 2.87 5.11 -33.05
N THR A 118 1.59 4.71 -33.21
CA THR A 118 0.51 5.15 -32.33
C THR A 118 0.61 4.31 -31.05
N TYR A 119 1.02 4.94 -29.95
CA TYR A 119 1.11 4.30 -28.63
C TYR A 119 -0.29 4.26 -27.99
N GLU A 120 -1.21 3.53 -28.57
CA GLU A 120 -2.60 3.45 -28.17
C GLU A 120 -2.88 2.27 -27.21
N PHE A 121 -3.99 2.34 -26.54
CA PHE A 121 -4.54 1.25 -25.75
C PHE A 121 -5.93 0.90 -26.28
N TYR A 122 -6.04 -0.13 -27.12
CA TYR A 122 -7.29 -0.67 -27.72
C TYR A 122 -8.28 0.42 -28.21
N ASN A 123 -7.84 1.51 -28.81
CA ASN A 123 -8.65 2.69 -29.11
C ASN A 123 -9.38 3.31 -27.89
N LEU A 124 -9.12 2.82 -26.68
CA LEU A 124 -9.67 3.40 -25.44
C LEU A 124 -8.92 4.67 -25.05
N VAL A 125 -7.59 4.65 -25.20
CA VAL A 125 -6.74 5.81 -24.97
C VAL A 125 -5.92 6.03 -26.26
N PRO A 126 -6.13 7.15 -26.96
CA PRO A 126 -5.51 7.39 -28.28
C PRO A 126 -3.99 7.45 -28.25
N SER A 127 -3.41 7.89 -27.13
CA SER A 127 -1.95 7.92 -26.95
C SER A 127 -1.57 7.78 -25.47
N LEU A 128 -0.73 6.79 -25.18
CA LEU A 128 -0.19 6.56 -23.84
C LEU A 128 0.98 7.49 -23.49
N VAL A 129 1.57 8.14 -24.49
CA VAL A 129 2.64 9.13 -24.34
C VAL A 129 2.08 10.49 -24.00
N GLU A 130 0.88 10.80 -24.50
CA GLU A 130 0.22 12.07 -24.31
C GLU A 130 -0.22 12.28 -22.86
N ARG A 131 -0.20 13.52 -22.42
CA ARG A 131 -0.62 13.92 -21.07
C ARG A 131 -2.08 14.34 -21.07
N PRO A 132 -2.86 14.11 -19.98
CA PRO A 132 -4.22 14.60 -19.86
C PRO A 132 -4.34 16.12 -20.08
N SER A 133 -3.33 16.90 -19.67
CA SER A 133 -3.27 18.35 -19.90
C SER A 133 -3.21 18.73 -21.38
N GLU A 134 -2.48 17.96 -22.18
CA GLU A 134 -2.34 18.16 -23.63
C GLU A 134 -3.62 17.76 -24.38
N ALA A 135 -4.20 16.61 -23.99
CA ALA A 135 -5.47 16.14 -24.51
C ALA A 135 -6.63 17.13 -24.23
N PHE A 136 -6.63 17.75 -23.04
CA PHE A 136 -7.60 18.77 -22.67
C PHE A 136 -7.49 20.02 -23.55
N ALA A 137 -6.26 20.43 -23.90
CA ALA A 137 -6.04 21.57 -24.78
C ALA A 137 -6.53 21.32 -26.22
N GLN A 138 -6.59 20.06 -26.67
CA GLN A 138 -7.11 19.68 -27.99
C GLN A 138 -8.63 19.63 -28.07
N GLY A 139 -9.30 19.47 -26.92
CA GLY A 139 -10.74 19.48 -26.81
C GLY A 139 -11.31 18.45 -25.84
N PHE A 140 -12.54 18.70 -25.41
CA PHE A 140 -13.16 17.86 -24.38
C PHE A 140 -13.36 16.40 -24.85
N GLY A 141 -13.67 16.18 -26.13
CA GLY A 141 -13.84 14.83 -26.69
C GLY A 141 -12.57 13.99 -26.61
N THR A 142 -11.42 14.59 -26.93
CA THR A 142 -10.09 13.94 -26.83
C THR A 142 -9.69 13.68 -25.39
N PHE A 143 -10.11 14.53 -24.46
CA PHE A 143 -9.80 14.44 -23.04
C PHE A 143 -10.56 13.33 -22.31
N VAL A 144 -11.78 12.96 -22.74
CA VAL A 144 -12.65 12.00 -22.03
C VAL A 144 -11.95 10.67 -21.72
N PRO A 145 -11.22 10.00 -22.63
CA PRO A 145 -10.49 8.77 -22.31
C PRO A 145 -9.46 8.95 -21.18
N TYR A 146 -8.75 10.05 -21.20
CA TYR A 146 -7.75 10.39 -20.17
C TYR A 146 -8.40 10.69 -18.82
N LEU A 147 -9.56 11.36 -18.84
CA LEU A 147 -10.35 11.59 -17.62
C LEU A 147 -10.79 10.27 -16.98
N ILE A 148 -11.28 9.31 -17.78
CA ILE A 148 -11.65 7.99 -17.29
C ILE A 148 -10.42 7.30 -16.64
N LEU A 149 -9.27 7.36 -17.31
CA LEU A 149 -8.03 6.80 -16.78
C LEU A 149 -7.60 7.47 -15.46
N MET A 150 -7.71 8.79 -15.36
CA MET A 150 -7.46 9.55 -14.13
C MET A 150 -8.41 9.13 -13.00
N VAL A 151 -9.71 8.95 -13.29
CA VAL A 151 -10.70 8.51 -12.30
C VAL A 151 -10.43 7.09 -11.83
N VAL A 152 -10.07 6.18 -12.74
CA VAL A 152 -9.67 4.80 -12.38
C VAL A 152 -8.40 4.81 -11.53
N PHE A 153 -7.41 5.60 -11.92
CA PHE A 153 -6.17 5.79 -11.15
C PHE A 153 -6.44 6.34 -9.75
N ALA A 154 -7.21 7.41 -9.65
CA ALA A 154 -7.56 8.03 -8.38
C ALA A 154 -8.36 7.05 -7.50
N GLY A 155 -9.39 6.41 -8.06
CA GLY A 155 -10.20 5.42 -7.34
C GLY A 155 -9.36 4.25 -6.82
N ALA A 156 -8.51 3.67 -7.65
CA ALA A 156 -7.65 2.55 -7.27
C ALA A 156 -6.62 2.94 -6.19
N THR A 157 -6.15 4.18 -6.20
CA THR A 157 -5.16 4.68 -5.23
C THR A 157 -5.79 5.06 -3.89
N PHE A 158 -6.96 5.71 -3.92
CA PHE A 158 -7.60 6.24 -2.70
C PHE A 158 -8.54 5.27 -2.01
N LEU A 159 -9.14 4.31 -2.74
CA LEU A 159 -10.07 3.34 -2.18
C LEU A 159 -9.51 2.59 -0.95
N PRO A 160 -8.28 2.05 -0.96
CA PRO A 160 -7.70 1.40 0.21
C PRO A 160 -7.60 2.34 1.42
N MET A 161 -7.26 3.60 1.17
CA MET A 161 -7.07 4.62 2.20
C MET A 161 -8.41 5.00 2.85
N VAL A 162 -9.45 5.18 2.03
CA VAL A 162 -10.82 5.43 2.51
C VAL A 162 -11.35 4.25 3.32
N LEU A 163 -11.20 3.02 2.82
CA LEU A 163 -11.64 1.80 3.52
C LEU A 163 -10.93 1.63 4.88
N GLN A 164 -9.66 1.99 4.96
CA GLN A 164 -8.90 1.95 6.20
C GLN A 164 -9.39 3.00 7.20
N GLN A 165 -9.75 4.20 6.74
CA GLN A 165 -10.27 5.27 7.57
C GLN A 165 -11.68 4.99 8.10
N MET A 166 -12.53 4.33 7.32
CA MET A 166 -13.89 3.96 7.77
C MET A 166 -13.87 3.03 8.98
N ASN A 167 -12.82 2.23 9.14
CA ASN A 167 -12.65 1.31 10.26
C ASN A 167 -12.10 1.97 11.54
N ASN A 168 -11.59 3.22 11.45
CA ASN A 168 -11.08 3.95 12.60
C ASN A 168 -12.20 4.75 13.30
N LYS A 169 -12.50 4.38 14.55
CA LYS A 169 -13.54 5.01 15.37
C LYS A 169 -13.09 6.32 16.07
N ASP A 170 -11.80 6.63 16.05
CA ASP A 170 -11.24 7.79 16.75
C ASP A 170 -11.33 9.10 15.97
N SER A 171 -12.00 10.10 16.55
CA SER A 171 -12.28 11.38 15.90
C SER A 171 -11.04 12.26 15.62
N ALA A 172 -10.07 12.32 16.53
CA ALA A 172 -8.89 13.18 16.39
C ALA A 172 -7.90 12.62 15.35
N GLN A 173 -7.55 11.36 15.45
CA GLN A 173 -6.66 10.69 14.50
C GLN A 173 -7.31 10.59 13.12
N ARG A 174 -8.62 10.38 13.06
CA ARG A 174 -9.38 10.37 11.81
C ARG A 174 -9.29 11.72 11.10
N LYS A 175 -9.44 12.85 11.83
CA LYS A 175 -9.29 14.19 11.22
C LYS A 175 -7.90 14.39 10.61
N GLN A 176 -6.84 14.04 11.32
CA GLN A 176 -5.47 14.18 10.82
C GLN A 176 -5.24 13.30 9.58
N MET A 177 -5.71 12.07 9.59
CA MET A 177 -5.60 11.17 8.44
C MET A 177 -6.41 11.66 7.24
N VAL A 178 -7.63 12.21 7.45
CA VAL A 178 -8.44 12.79 6.39
C VAL A 178 -7.75 13.99 5.75
N ILE A 179 -7.18 14.89 6.54
CA ILE A 179 -6.44 16.04 6.02
C ILE A 179 -5.23 15.59 5.21
N MET A 180 -4.43 14.66 5.77
CA MET A 180 -3.26 14.10 5.06
C MET A 180 -3.68 13.43 3.74
N SER A 181 -4.77 12.66 3.75
CA SER A 181 -5.32 12.01 2.55
C SER A 181 -5.77 13.03 1.52
N ALA A 182 -6.45 14.10 1.95
CA ALA A 182 -6.91 15.16 1.05
C ALA A 182 -5.72 15.87 0.37
N VAL A 183 -4.71 16.25 1.13
CA VAL A 183 -3.48 16.87 0.60
C VAL A 183 -2.81 15.94 -0.40
N MET A 184 -2.67 14.65 -0.05
CA MET A 184 -2.06 13.65 -0.93
C MET A 184 -2.90 13.43 -2.19
N SER A 185 -4.24 13.48 -2.08
CA SER A 185 -5.15 13.36 -3.23
C SER A 185 -4.97 14.50 -4.23
N VAL A 186 -4.91 15.73 -3.73
CA VAL A 186 -4.69 16.92 -4.59
C VAL A 186 -3.33 16.82 -5.28
N PHE A 187 -2.28 16.42 -4.54
CA PHE A 187 -0.94 16.23 -5.10
C PHE A 187 -0.92 15.13 -6.17
N MET A 188 -1.61 14.01 -5.95
CA MET A 188 -1.69 12.92 -6.91
C MET A 188 -2.49 13.31 -8.15
N LEU A 189 -3.57 14.07 -8.01
CA LEU A 189 -4.31 14.61 -9.14
C LEU A 189 -3.46 15.57 -9.98
N TRP A 190 -2.64 16.40 -9.34
CA TRP A 190 -1.68 17.27 -10.04
C TRP A 190 -0.62 16.47 -10.81
N ILE A 191 -0.05 15.43 -10.20
CA ILE A 191 0.86 14.51 -10.91
C ILE A 191 0.14 13.83 -12.08
N SER A 192 -1.08 13.34 -11.85
CA SER A 192 -1.90 12.69 -12.87
C SER A 192 -2.14 13.60 -14.08
N TRP A 193 -2.41 14.87 -13.84
CA TRP A 193 -2.61 15.88 -14.89
C TRP A 193 -1.37 16.09 -15.78
N SER A 194 -0.18 15.95 -15.17
CA SER A 194 1.10 16.27 -15.80
C SER A 194 1.87 15.04 -16.31
N SER A 195 1.36 13.83 -16.03
CA SER A 195 2.06 12.58 -16.38
C SER A 195 1.51 11.97 -17.67
N PRO A 196 2.36 11.28 -18.46
CA PRO A 196 1.89 10.48 -19.59
C PRO A 196 0.82 9.46 -19.20
N ALA A 197 -0.16 9.23 -20.06
CA ALA A 197 -1.28 8.33 -19.80
C ALA A 197 -0.84 6.89 -19.48
N GLY A 198 0.24 6.40 -20.10
CA GLY A 198 0.80 5.08 -19.81
C GLY A 198 1.31 4.93 -18.37
N VAL A 199 1.79 6.02 -17.74
CA VAL A 199 2.17 6.01 -16.32
C VAL A 199 0.93 5.86 -15.44
N LEU A 200 -0.18 6.52 -15.79
CA LEU A 200 -1.45 6.39 -15.07
C LEU A 200 -2.02 4.98 -15.21
N LEU A 201 -1.91 4.39 -16.41
CA LEU A 201 -2.33 3.02 -16.68
C LEU A 201 -1.53 2.02 -15.83
N PHE A 202 -0.20 2.14 -15.84
CA PHE A 202 0.69 1.32 -14.99
C PHE A 202 0.34 1.45 -13.51
N TRP A 203 0.20 2.68 -13.02
CA TRP A 203 -0.07 2.92 -11.61
C TRP A 203 -1.48 2.45 -11.21
N GLY A 204 -2.49 2.72 -12.03
CA GLY A 204 -3.87 2.26 -11.82
C GLY A 204 -3.94 0.74 -11.77
N ALA A 205 -3.39 0.04 -12.76
CA ALA A 205 -3.32 -1.42 -12.81
C ALA A 205 -2.54 -1.98 -11.60
N SER A 206 -1.38 -1.40 -11.30
CA SER A 206 -0.55 -1.75 -10.16
C SER A 206 -1.30 -1.60 -8.82
N SER A 207 -2.07 -0.52 -8.65
CA SER A 207 -2.85 -0.27 -7.44
C SER A 207 -4.00 -1.26 -7.28
N LEU A 208 -4.73 -1.58 -8.35
CA LEU A 208 -5.81 -2.57 -8.34
C LEU A 208 -5.32 -3.96 -7.97
N ILE A 209 -4.20 -4.40 -8.58
CA ILE A 209 -3.59 -5.70 -8.27
C ILE A 209 -3.09 -5.71 -6.82
N GLY A 210 -2.43 -4.63 -6.38
CA GLY A 210 -1.96 -4.47 -5.01
C GLY A 210 -3.08 -4.52 -3.98
N LEU A 211 -4.21 -3.89 -4.26
CA LEU A 211 -5.41 -3.96 -3.44
C LEU A 211 -5.90 -5.40 -3.28
N GLY A 212 -6.01 -6.14 -4.41
CA GLY A 212 -6.39 -7.55 -4.39
C GLY A 212 -5.43 -8.38 -3.54
N GLN A 213 -4.14 -8.26 -3.75
CA GLN A 213 -3.09 -8.96 -2.98
C GLN A 213 -3.17 -8.63 -1.48
N GLN A 214 -3.37 -7.36 -1.13
CA GLN A 214 -3.52 -6.91 0.25
C GLN A 214 -4.76 -7.52 0.91
N GLN A 215 -5.91 -7.51 0.23
CA GLN A 215 -7.16 -8.08 0.76
C GLN A 215 -7.04 -9.58 0.99
N ILE A 216 -6.45 -10.31 0.05
CA ILE A 216 -6.19 -11.75 0.20
C ILE A 216 -5.27 -12.01 1.40
N SER A 217 -4.15 -11.31 1.49
CA SER A 217 -3.20 -11.44 2.61
C SER A 217 -3.85 -11.13 3.96
N MET A 218 -4.67 -10.07 4.04
CA MET A 218 -5.39 -9.69 5.26
C MET A 218 -6.42 -10.75 5.67
N ARG A 219 -7.16 -11.34 4.72
CA ARG A 219 -8.12 -12.43 5.01
C ARG A 219 -7.42 -13.66 5.58
N ILE A 220 -6.29 -14.07 4.97
CA ILE A 220 -5.49 -15.21 5.43
C ILE A 220 -4.99 -14.97 6.86
N MET A 221 -4.48 -13.76 7.15
CA MET A 221 -3.97 -13.43 8.49
C MET A 221 -5.08 -13.41 9.54
N LYS A 222 -6.23 -12.78 9.24
CA LYS A 222 -7.38 -12.76 10.16
C LYS A 222 -7.87 -14.17 10.47
N LYS A 223 -7.93 -15.05 9.46
CA LYS A 223 -8.32 -16.45 9.65
C LYS A 223 -7.36 -17.19 10.58
N ARG A 224 -6.06 -17.07 10.34
CA ARG A 224 -5.02 -17.69 11.19
C ARG A 224 -5.05 -17.19 12.64
N ASP A 225 -5.33 -15.91 12.84
CA ASP A 225 -5.46 -15.34 14.17
C ASP A 225 -6.70 -15.86 14.92
N ALA A 226 -7.84 -16.00 14.22
CA ALA A 226 -9.04 -16.57 14.79
C ALA A 226 -8.83 -18.04 15.21
N GLU A 227 -8.21 -18.84 14.35
CA GLU A 227 -7.84 -20.23 14.63
C GLU A 227 -6.87 -20.34 15.82
N ALA A 228 -5.88 -19.44 15.92
CA ALA A 228 -4.94 -19.42 17.04
C ALA A 228 -5.62 -19.02 18.36
N ALA A 229 -6.57 -18.08 18.33
CA ALA A 229 -7.34 -17.69 19.51
C ALA A 229 -8.24 -18.83 20.00
N GLU A 230 -8.91 -19.53 19.10
CA GLU A 230 -9.75 -20.69 19.43
C GLU A 230 -8.94 -21.85 20.06
N THR A 231 -7.69 -22.05 19.60
CA THR A 231 -6.80 -23.09 20.14
C THR A 231 -6.31 -22.76 21.55
N ILE A 232 -6.22 -21.47 21.92
CA ILE A 232 -5.80 -21.02 23.25
C ILE A 232 -6.95 -21.13 24.28
N GLU A 233 -8.19 -20.93 23.89
CA GLU A 233 -9.36 -21.03 24.78
C GLU A 233 -9.65 -22.47 25.25
N VAL A 234 -9.16 -23.49 24.57
CA VAL A 234 -9.44 -24.93 24.82
C VAL A 234 -8.53 -25.57 25.88
N LYS A 235 -7.56 -24.88 26.45
CA LYS A 235 -6.78 -25.38 27.60
C LYS A 235 -7.16 -24.64 28.88
N PRO A 236 -8.14 -25.11 29.66
CA PRO A 236 -8.26 -24.65 31.03
C PRO A 236 -6.98 -25.01 31.77
N ILE A 237 -6.28 -24.02 32.29
CA ILE A 237 -5.19 -24.24 33.24
C ILE A 237 -5.86 -24.78 34.48
N GLU A 238 -5.76 -26.09 34.78
CA GLU A 238 -6.05 -26.64 36.10
C GLU A 238 -5.07 -25.98 37.06
N VAL A 239 -5.50 -24.92 37.68
CA VAL A 239 -4.80 -24.31 38.79
C VAL A 239 -5.03 -25.24 39.99
N ASP A 240 -4.04 -26.07 40.29
CA ASP A 240 -4.02 -26.85 41.51
C ASP A 240 -4.00 -25.91 42.73
N VAL A 241 -5.21 -25.59 43.26
CA VAL A 241 -5.41 -24.75 44.44
C VAL A 241 -5.25 -25.59 45.67
N THR A 242 -4.16 -26.34 45.81
CA THR A 242 -3.79 -26.92 47.08
C THR A 242 -3.30 -25.82 48.03
N ARG A 243 -4.23 -25.23 48.75
CA ARG A 243 -3.98 -24.24 49.79
C ARG A 243 -3.16 -24.94 50.91
N LYS A 244 -1.84 -24.75 50.94
CA LYS A 244 -1.01 -25.19 52.05
C LYS A 244 -1.55 -24.57 53.34
N VAL A 245 -2.19 -25.38 54.18
CA VAL A 245 -2.67 -24.96 55.50
C VAL A 245 -1.47 -24.49 56.30
N LYS A 246 -1.46 -23.21 56.69
CA LYS A 246 -0.39 -22.65 57.52
C LYS A 246 -0.44 -23.36 58.87
N LYS A 247 0.68 -24.00 59.31
CA LYS A 247 0.82 -24.53 60.65
C LYS A 247 0.54 -23.48 61.72
N PRO A 248 -0.24 -23.76 62.77
CA PRO A 248 -0.51 -22.84 63.85
C PRO A 248 0.78 -22.39 64.52
N ARG A 249 0.92 -21.12 64.83
CA ARG A 249 2.06 -20.56 65.56
C ARG A 249 2.10 -21.16 66.97
N PRO A 250 3.25 -21.58 67.48
CA PRO A 250 3.38 -22.07 68.86
C PRO A 250 3.05 -20.93 69.83
N THR A 251 2.14 -21.18 70.75
CA THR A 251 1.78 -20.28 71.85
C THR A 251 2.98 -20.15 72.80
N LYS A 252 3.45 -18.93 73.00
CA LYS A 252 4.47 -18.60 73.99
C LYS A 252 3.87 -18.86 75.38
N LYS A 253 4.35 -19.88 76.10
CA LYS A 253 4.07 -20.05 77.52
C LYS A 253 4.71 -18.89 78.29
N ARG A 254 3.92 -18.23 79.12
CA ARG A 254 4.35 -17.32 80.18
C ARG A 254 4.93 -18.08 81.34
#